data_a7d83b4f1704bb5ee3d9492f713bded3
#
_entry.id   a7d83b4f1704bb5ee3d9492f713bded3
#
_cell.length_a   1.000
_cell.length_b   1.000
_cell.length_c   1.000
_cell.angle_alpha   90.00
_cell.angle_beta   90.00
_cell.angle_gamma   90.00
#
_symmetry.space_group_name_H-M   'P 1'
#
loop_
_entity.id
_entity.type
_entity.pdbx_description
1 polymer ?
#
loop_
_entity_poly.entity_id
_entity_poly.type
_entity_poly.pdbx_seq_one_letter_code
_entity_poly.pdbx_strand_id
1 'polypeptide(L)'
;RNNNPVYANWYSLNGNGEMTGTTWITESGFLEGPVMITNTNSVGVVRDAVLKWFVKTGWYKEDFWYTYPVVAETYDGFLNDIYGFHVKESNAYEALDSARSGFLKEGNVGGGTGMMCLGFKGGTGTASRVIKIKDSVYTVGVLVQSNFGGKQNLTIAGVPVGKELKDTLSALLELFHVSQRGVNHIP
;
A
#
# COMPACT_ATOMS: atom_id res chain seq x y z
N ARG A 1 0.82 -11.94 18.36
CA ARG A 1 0.25 -12.37 17.07
C ARG A 1 -0.97 -13.24 17.36
N ASN A 2 -2.12 -12.84 16.88
CA ASN A 2 -3.37 -13.56 17.14
C ASN A 2 -3.83 -14.19 15.82
N ASN A 3 -4.07 -15.51 15.85
CA ASN A 3 -4.54 -16.26 14.67
C ASN A 3 -6.07 -16.18 14.52
N ASN A 4 -6.73 -15.32 15.30
CA ASN A 4 -8.18 -15.17 15.19
C ASN A 4 -8.51 -14.25 14.03
N PRO A 5 -9.46 -14.65 13.17
CA PRO A 5 -9.95 -13.78 12.09
C PRO A 5 -10.59 -12.52 12.68
N VAL A 6 -10.47 -11.41 11.96
CA VAL A 6 -11.13 -10.15 12.29
C VAL A 6 -12.13 -9.79 11.20
N TYR A 7 -13.22 -9.15 11.56
CA TYR A 7 -14.18 -8.64 10.58
C TYR A 7 -13.49 -7.71 9.62
N ALA A 8 -13.71 -7.90 8.33
CA ALA A 8 -13.08 -7.12 7.29
C ALA A 8 -14.03 -6.87 6.11
N ASN A 9 -13.77 -5.78 5.43
CA ASN A 9 -14.33 -5.49 4.12
C ASN A 9 -13.29 -4.69 3.34
N TRP A 10 -13.50 -4.55 2.05
CA TRP A 10 -12.66 -3.77 1.16
C TRP A 10 -13.50 -2.93 0.21
N TYR A 11 -12.92 -1.88 -0.33
CA TYR A 11 -13.59 -1.02 -1.29
C TYR A 11 -12.62 -0.61 -2.40
N SER A 12 -13.05 -0.75 -3.65
CA SER A 12 -12.33 -0.24 -4.81
C SER A 12 -12.96 1.07 -5.27
N LEU A 13 -12.20 2.16 -5.19
CA LEU A 13 -12.69 3.47 -5.63
C LEU A 13 -12.87 3.55 -7.14
N ASN A 14 -11.92 3.01 -7.91
CA ASN A 14 -11.91 3.11 -9.38
C ASN A 14 -11.32 1.88 -10.11
N GLY A 15 -10.90 0.84 -9.40
CA GLY A 15 -10.32 -0.36 -9.99
C GLY A 15 -8.92 -0.18 -10.62
N ASN A 16 -8.29 0.98 -10.47
CA ASN A 16 -6.93 1.21 -10.94
C ASN A 16 -5.92 0.87 -9.85
N GLY A 17 -5.69 -0.40 -9.66
CA GLY A 17 -4.80 -0.96 -8.65
C GLY A 17 -5.11 -2.43 -8.41
N GLU A 18 -4.17 -3.14 -7.81
CA GLU A 18 -4.32 -4.55 -7.48
C GLU A 18 -4.35 -4.77 -5.97
N MET A 19 -5.24 -5.65 -5.53
CA MET A 19 -5.29 -6.14 -4.16
C MET A 19 -5.71 -7.61 -4.17
N THR A 20 -4.84 -8.49 -3.71
CA THR A 20 -5.12 -9.92 -3.62
C THR A 20 -5.98 -10.26 -2.40
N GLY A 21 -6.57 -11.45 -2.38
CA GLY A 21 -7.34 -11.95 -1.23
C GLY A 21 -8.74 -11.33 -1.05
N THR A 22 -9.11 -10.36 -1.87
CA THR A 22 -10.38 -9.61 -1.76
C THR A 22 -11.61 -10.47 -2.00
N THR A 23 -11.52 -11.46 -2.90
CA THR A 23 -12.61 -12.41 -3.15
C THR A 23 -13.00 -13.20 -1.90
N TRP A 24 -12.00 -13.62 -1.11
CA TRP A 24 -12.25 -14.32 0.15
C TRP A 24 -12.82 -13.40 1.23
N ILE A 25 -12.33 -12.16 1.32
CA ILE A 25 -12.93 -11.16 2.24
C ILE A 25 -14.40 -10.94 1.89
N THR A 26 -14.73 -10.84 0.59
CA THR A 26 -16.12 -10.68 0.13
C THR A 26 -16.99 -11.86 0.53
N GLU A 27 -16.48 -13.08 0.38
CA GLU A 27 -17.22 -14.31 0.70
C GLU A 27 -17.36 -14.52 2.21
N SER A 28 -16.27 -14.38 2.96
CA SER A 28 -16.22 -14.74 4.38
C SER A 28 -16.59 -13.58 5.32
N GLY A 29 -16.34 -12.35 4.93
CA GLY A 29 -16.42 -11.17 5.81
C GLY A 29 -15.24 -11.04 6.79
N PHE A 30 -14.18 -11.83 6.61
CA PHE A 30 -13.06 -11.89 7.55
C PHE A 30 -11.69 -11.69 6.87
N LEU A 31 -10.76 -11.12 7.63
CA LEU A 31 -9.33 -11.11 7.36
C LEU A 31 -8.64 -12.09 8.30
N GLU A 32 -7.86 -13.01 7.73
CA GLU A 32 -7.22 -14.13 8.44
C GLU A 32 -5.70 -14.03 8.46
N GLY A 33 -5.12 -12.91 8.10
CA GLY A 33 -3.67 -12.73 8.03
C GLY A 33 -3.26 -11.28 7.98
N PRO A 34 -1.98 -11.01 7.67
CA PRO A 34 -1.49 -9.65 7.50
C PRO A 34 -2.03 -9.01 6.22
N VAL A 35 -2.16 -7.69 6.25
CA VAL A 35 -2.28 -6.87 5.05
C VAL A 35 -0.89 -6.35 4.71
N MET A 36 -0.42 -6.67 3.50
CA MET A 36 0.86 -6.19 2.98
C MET A 36 0.61 -5.11 1.93
N ILE A 37 1.50 -4.13 1.86
CA ILE A 37 1.51 -3.12 0.81
C ILE A 37 2.89 -3.14 0.16
N THR A 38 2.95 -3.19 -1.17
CA THR A 38 4.20 -3.25 -1.93
C THR A 38 4.08 -2.42 -3.21
N ASN A 39 5.13 -2.36 -4.04
CA ASN A 39 4.99 -1.76 -5.35
C ASN A 39 4.25 -2.67 -6.33
N THR A 40 3.71 -2.10 -7.39
CA THR A 40 2.84 -2.76 -8.38
C THR A 40 3.42 -4.08 -8.89
N ASN A 41 4.70 -4.10 -9.29
CA ASN A 41 5.31 -5.29 -9.89
C ASN A 41 5.71 -6.38 -8.87
N SER A 42 5.56 -6.12 -7.57
CA SER A 42 6.00 -7.04 -6.52
C SER A 42 4.86 -7.74 -5.77
N VAL A 43 3.60 -7.51 -6.15
CA VAL A 43 2.44 -8.16 -5.51
C VAL A 43 2.58 -9.68 -5.48
N GLY A 44 2.99 -10.27 -6.60
CA GLY A 44 3.16 -11.73 -6.72
C GLY A 44 4.19 -12.30 -5.76
N VAL A 45 5.40 -11.74 -5.72
CA VAL A 45 6.47 -12.22 -4.84
C VAL A 45 6.14 -12.02 -3.36
N VAL A 46 5.50 -10.91 -3.00
CA VAL A 46 5.09 -10.66 -1.61
C VAL A 46 3.97 -11.62 -1.19
N ARG A 47 2.99 -11.86 -2.07
CA ARG A 47 1.92 -12.83 -1.80
C ARG A 47 2.48 -14.24 -1.55
N ASP A 48 3.38 -14.69 -2.41
CA ASP A 48 4.03 -15.99 -2.27
C ASP A 48 4.87 -16.07 -0.98
N ALA A 49 5.60 -15.00 -0.66
CA ALA A 49 6.36 -14.89 0.58
C ALA A 49 5.48 -15.00 1.84
N VAL A 50 4.30 -14.38 1.86
CA VAL A 50 3.36 -14.50 3.00
C VAL A 50 2.93 -15.96 3.21
N LEU A 51 2.62 -16.69 2.13
CA LEU A 51 2.26 -18.10 2.22
C LEU A 51 3.40 -18.93 2.80
N LYS A 52 4.62 -18.76 2.30
CA LYS A 52 5.81 -19.44 2.81
C LYS A 52 6.10 -19.08 4.27
N TRP A 53 5.91 -17.81 4.63
CA TRP A 53 6.08 -17.36 6.01
C TRP A 53 5.07 -18.01 6.96
N PHE A 54 3.82 -18.18 6.55
CA PHE A 54 2.82 -18.93 7.32
C PHE A 54 3.25 -20.38 7.57
N VAL A 55 3.74 -21.06 6.54
CA VAL A 55 4.25 -22.42 6.68
C VAL A 55 5.46 -22.46 7.63
N LYS A 56 6.45 -21.57 7.41
CA LYS A 56 7.69 -21.49 8.20
C LYS A 56 7.44 -21.22 9.69
N THR A 57 6.45 -20.39 10.00
CA THR A 57 6.15 -19.98 11.38
C THR A 57 5.13 -20.86 12.09
N GLY A 58 4.60 -21.87 11.41
CA GLY A 58 3.54 -22.71 11.96
C GLY A 58 2.24 -21.94 12.20
N TRP A 59 2.01 -20.87 11.41
CA TRP A 59 0.76 -20.11 11.51
C TRP A 59 -0.46 -20.97 11.21
N TYR A 60 -0.29 -21.95 10.29
CA TYR A 60 -1.32 -22.92 10.02
C TYR A 60 -1.48 -23.89 11.17
N LYS A 61 -2.72 -24.04 11.65
CA LYS A 61 -3.12 -25.21 12.44
C LYS A 61 -3.48 -26.34 11.48
N GLU A 62 -3.46 -27.57 11.96
CA GLU A 62 -3.71 -28.79 11.17
C GLU A 62 -5.02 -28.77 10.37
N ASP A 63 -6.03 -27.98 10.81
CA ASP A 63 -7.32 -27.84 10.16
C ASP A 63 -7.37 -26.76 9.06
N PHE A 64 -6.27 -26.00 8.87
CA PHE A 64 -6.21 -24.87 7.92
C PHE A 64 -5.47 -25.30 6.65
N TRP A 65 -6.20 -25.53 5.59
CA TRP A 65 -5.67 -26.10 4.35
C TRP A 65 -5.56 -25.08 3.20
N TYR A 66 -6.03 -23.85 3.40
CA TYR A 66 -5.84 -22.76 2.44
C TYR A 66 -5.86 -21.39 3.12
N THR A 67 -5.25 -20.40 2.48
CA THR A 67 -5.36 -18.98 2.82
C THR A 67 -5.17 -18.11 1.59
N TYR A 68 -5.73 -16.93 1.65
CA TYR A 68 -5.63 -15.92 0.59
C TYR A 68 -5.02 -14.63 1.13
N PRO A 69 -3.68 -14.51 1.11
CA PRO A 69 -3.00 -13.31 1.61
C PRO A 69 -3.50 -12.04 0.94
N VAL A 70 -3.66 -10.99 1.74
CA VAL A 70 -4.02 -9.67 1.25
C VAL A 70 -2.75 -8.88 0.99
N VAL A 71 -2.49 -8.58 -0.28
CA VAL A 71 -1.38 -7.75 -0.73
C VAL A 71 -1.92 -6.69 -1.66
N ALA A 72 -1.79 -5.43 -1.25
CA ALA A 72 -2.17 -4.26 -2.03
C ALA A 72 -0.93 -3.65 -2.70
N GLU A 73 -1.15 -2.95 -3.81
CA GLU A 73 -0.09 -2.27 -4.54
C GLU A 73 -0.19 -0.76 -4.43
N THR A 74 0.95 -0.10 -4.61
CA THR A 74 1.07 1.32 -4.91
C THR A 74 2.17 1.52 -5.96
N TYR A 75 1.91 2.38 -6.97
CA TYR A 75 2.85 2.63 -8.06
C TYR A 75 4.01 3.53 -7.61
N ASP A 76 5.23 3.05 -7.75
CA ASP A 76 6.44 3.75 -7.35
C ASP A 76 7.38 4.11 -8.52
N GLY A 77 7.00 3.79 -9.75
CA GLY A 77 7.86 3.91 -10.93
C GLY A 77 8.23 5.34 -11.35
N PHE A 78 7.74 6.38 -10.66
CA PHE A 78 8.22 7.74 -10.86
C PHE A 78 9.54 8.02 -10.12
N LEU A 79 9.76 7.35 -8.99
CA LEU A 79 10.88 7.62 -8.10
C LEU A 79 11.83 6.43 -7.95
N ASN A 80 11.36 5.23 -8.29
CA ASN A 80 12.10 3.98 -8.16
C ASN A 80 12.20 3.27 -9.52
N ASP A 81 13.19 2.39 -9.64
CA ASP A 81 13.29 1.43 -10.73
C ASP A 81 12.32 0.26 -10.50
N ILE A 82 11.06 0.44 -10.91
CA ILE A 82 10.00 -0.55 -10.72
C ILE A 82 10.24 -1.84 -11.51
N TYR A 83 10.97 -1.76 -12.64
CA TYR A 83 11.30 -2.92 -13.48
C TYR A 83 12.54 -3.68 -13.03
N GLY A 84 13.29 -3.18 -12.06
CA GLY A 84 14.41 -3.89 -11.46
C GLY A 84 13.99 -5.05 -10.56
N PHE A 85 12.71 -5.20 -10.22
CA PHE A 85 12.18 -6.27 -9.36
C PHE A 85 12.99 -6.42 -8.07
N HIS A 86 13.27 -5.30 -7.42
CA HIS A 86 14.15 -5.23 -6.25
C HIS A 86 13.55 -5.85 -4.99
N VAL A 87 12.22 -5.87 -4.88
CA VAL A 87 11.54 -6.53 -3.75
C VAL A 87 11.69 -8.04 -3.85
N LYS A 88 12.25 -8.63 -2.79
CA LYS A 88 12.49 -10.07 -2.68
C LYS A 88 11.67 -10.66 -1.53
N GLU A 89 11.56 -11.98 -1.51
CA GLU A 89 10.90 -12.73 -0.44
C GLU A 89 11.43 -12.35 0.97
N SER A 90 12.76 -12.14 1.09
CA SER A 90 13.39 -11.72 2.34
C SER A 90 12.88 -10.38 2.88
N ASN A 91 12.56 -9.42 1.99
CA ASN A 91 11.99 -8.13 2.41
C ASN A 91 10.59 -8.30 3.01
N ALA A 92 9.78 -9.20 2.44
CA ALA A 92 8.47 -9.51 3.01
C ALA A 92 8.60 -10.20 4.39
N TYR A 93 9.55 -11.11 4.56
CA TYR A 93 9.82 -11.75 5.86
C TYR A 93 10.27 -10.72 6.90
N GLU A 94 11.20 -9.84 6.55
CA GLU A 94 11.68 -8.79 7.44
C GLU A 94 10.52 -7.87 7.89
N ALA A 95 9.65 -7.47 6.97
CA ALA A 95 8.47 -6.67 7.29
C ALA A 95 7.51 -7.40 8.24
N LEU A 96 7.23 -8.69 7.98
CA LEU A 96 6.36 -9.51 8.82
C LEU A 96 6.94 -9.76 10.21
N ASP A 97 8.23 -10.06 10.29
CA ASP A 97 8.93 -10.37 11.54
C ASP A 97 9.15 -9.13 12.41
N SER A 98 9.32 -7.96 11.79
CA SER A 98 9.49 -6.67 12.49
C SER A 98 8.16 -5.98 12.82
N ALA A 99 7.02 -6.47 12.34
CA ALA A 99 5.72 -5.86 12.58
C ALA A 99 5.39 -5.81 14.07
N ARG A 100 5.05 -4.61 14.55
CA ARG A 100 4.74 -4.35 15.96
C ARG A 100 3.65 -3.28 16.08
N SER A 101 2.93 -3.31 17.20
CA SER A 101 2.01 -2.24 17.59
C SER A 101 2.75 -1.02 18.12
N GLY A 102 2.05 0.09 18.25
CA GLY A 102 2.57 1.34 18.78
C GLY A 102 2.76 2.41 17.73
N PHE A 103 3.68 3.32 17.96
CA PHE A 103 3.97 4.44 17.06
C PHE A 103 4.50 3.95 15.72
N LEU A 104 3.86 4.40 14.64
CA LEU A 104 4.30 4.15 13.27
C LEU A 104 5.14 5.35 12.79
N LYS A 105 6.23 5.06 12.08
CA LYS A 105 6.98 6.09 11.37
C LYS A 105 6.17 6.56 10.17
N GLU A 106 6.20 7.86 9.91
CA GLU A 106 5.47 8.50 8.81
C GLU A 106 6.40 9.14 7.78
N GLY A 107 5.85 9.54 6.63
CA GLY A 107 6.60 10.17 5.55
C GLY A 107 7.33 9.15 4.66
N ASN A 108 8.62 9.39 4.43
CA ASN A 108 9.47 8.58 3.56
C ASN A 108 9.95 7.31 4.25
N VAL A 109 9.04 6.42 4.59
CA VAL A 109 9.34 5.15 5.26
C VAL A 109 8.69 4.00 4.52
N GLY A 110 9.41 2.88 4.41
CA GLY A 110 8.93 1.71 3.69
C GLY A 110 8.41 2.07 2.29
N GLY A 111 7.25 1.57 1.94
CA GLY A 111 6.58 1.86 0.67
C GLY A 111 6.30 3.35 0.43
N GLY A 112 6.16 4.16 1.47
CA GLY A 112 5.98 5.60 1.35
C GLY A 112 7.16 6.34 0.67
N THR A 113 8.34 5.72 0.63
CA THR A 113 9.55 6.30 0.01
C THR A 113 9.38 6.57 -1.48
N GLY A 114 8.72 5.67 -2.22
CA GLY A 114 8.52 5.77 -3.66
C GLY A 114 7.23 6.48 -4.08
N MET A 115 6.47 7.07 -3.15
CA MET A 115 5.12 7.55 -3.43
C MET A 115 5.07 8.96 -3.99
N MET A 116 4.23 9.11 -5.01
CA MET A 116 3.75 10.39 -5.54
C MET A 116 2.26 10.52 -5.25
N CYS A 117 1.81 11.70 -4.80
CA CYS A 117 0.42 11.98 -4.47
C CYS A 117 0.07 13.41 -4.89
N LEU A 118 -0.98 13.57 -5.67
CA LEU A 118 -1.45 14.87 -6.17
C LEU A 118 -0.33 15.69 -6.86
N GLY A 119 0.59 15.02 -7.56
CA GLY A 119 1.72 15.64 -8.24
C GLY A 119 2.87 16.05 -7.31
N PHE A 120 2.82 15.71 -6.04
CA PHE A 120 3.86 15.99 -5.05
C PHE A 120 4.42 14.67 -4.48
N LYS A 121 5.52 14.79 -3.72
CA LYS A 121 6.04 13.65 -2.96
C LYS A 121 5.00 13.19 -1.93
N GLY A 122 4.53 11.96 -2.09
CA GLY A 122 3.67 11.28 -1.14
C GLY A 122 4.44 10.63 0.02
N GLY A 123 3.79 9.77 0.75
CA GLY A 123 4.38 9.06 1.89
C GLY A 123 3.37 8.24 2.65
N THR A 124 3.80 7.71 3.79
CA THR A 124 2.95 7.03 4.75
C THR A 124 2.44 8.02 5.79
N GLY A 125 1.17 7.95 6.12
CA GLY A 125 0.57 8.77 7.17
C GLY A 125 -0.41 7.97 8.01
N THR A 126 -0.63 8.40 9.25
CA THR A 126 -1.57 7.76 10.18
C THR A 126 -2.43 8.79 10.91
N ALA A 127 -3.60 8.36 11.31
CA ALA A 127 -4.47 9.13 12.21
C ALA A 127 -5.32 8.19 13.05
N SER A 128 -5.73 8.64 14.23
CA SER A 128 -6.69 7.90 15.04
C SER A 128 -7.66 8.83 15.78
N ARG A 129 -8.81 8.29 16.13
CA ARG A 129 -9.81 8.95 16.98
C ARG A 129 -10.40 7.96 17.94
N VAL A 130 -10.51 8.39 19.18
CA VAL A 130 -11.26 7.67 20.21
C VAL A 130 -12.73 8.13 20.14
N ILE A 131 -13.63 7.17 20.04
CA ILE A 131 -15.07 7.41 20.01
C ILE A 131 -15.74 6.66 21.16
N LYS A 132 -16.73 7.28 21.76
CA LYS A 132 -17.56 6.65 22.80
C LYS A 132 -18.96 6.38 22.22
N ILE A 133 -19.39 5.12 22.28
CA ILE A 133 -20.73 4.70 21.87
C ILE A 133 -21.36 4.01 23.06
N LYS A 134 -22.36 4.64 23.65
CA LYS A 134 -22.97 4.23 24.94
C LYS A 134 -21.88 4.10 26.00
N ASP A 135 -21.74 2.93 26.60
CA ASP A 135 -20.77 2.64 27.65
C ASP A 135 -19.43 2.04 27.13
N SER A 136 -19.32 1.91 25.83
CA SER A 136 -18.12 1.33 25.19
C SER A 136 -17.26 2.41 24.53
N VAL A 137 -15.95 2.23 24.62
CA VAL A 137 -14.94 3.10 24.02
C VAL A 137 -14.25 2.34 22.87
N TYR A 138 -14.18 2.95 21.70
CA TYR A 138 -13.56 2.41 20.52
C TYR A 138 -12.49 3.36 19.99
N THR A 139 -11.47 2.80 19.35
CA THR A 139 -10.48 3.57 18.61
C THR A 139 -10.59 3.25 17.12
N VAL A 140 -10.84 4.26 16.31
CA VAL A 140 -10.74 4.15 14.85
C VAL A 140 -9.34 4.60 14.46
N GLY A 141 -8.58 3.69 13.84
CA GLY A 141 -7.24 3.97 13.29
C GLY A 141 -7.26 3.95 11.78
N VAL A 142 -6.47 4.84 11.17
CA VAL A 142 -6.27 4.90 9.71
C VAL A 142 -4.78 4.92 9.42
N LEU A 143 -4.37 4.11 8.45
CA LEU A 143 -3.05 4.17 7.83
C LEU A 143 -3.25 4.43 6.34
N VAL A 144 -2.49 5.37 5.80
CA VAL A 144 -2.52 5.72 4.38
C VAL A 144 -1.12 5.63 3.80
N GLN A 145 -0.96 4.93 2.70
CA GLN A 145 0.16 5.07 1.80
C GLN A 145 -0.32 5.88 0.59
N SER A 146 0.07 7.17 0.52
CA SER A 146 -0.53 8.14 -0.39
C SER A 146 0.01 7.98 -1.81
N ASN A 147 -0.80 7.45 -2.72
CA ASN A 147 -0.45 7.20 -4.12
C ASN A 147 -1.64 7.46 -5.05
N PHE A 148 -2.08 8.72 -5.15
CA PHE A 148 -3.28 9.05 -5.93
C PHE A 148 -3.28 10.49 -6.45
N GLY A 149 -4.09 10.72 -7.48
CA GLY A 149 -4.52 12.02 -7.96
C GLY A 149 -3.45 12.79 -8.76
N GLY A 150 -3.92 13.71 -9.57
CA GLY A 150 -3.08 14.70 -10.27
C GLY A 150 -3.04 16.02 -9.52
N LYS A 151 -2.04 16.86 -9.80
CA LYS A 151 -1.80 18.15 -9.15
C LYS A 151 -3.03 19.06 -9.17
N GLN A 152 -3.73 19.11 -10.29
CA GLN A 152 -4.93 19.96 -10.47
C GLN A 152 -6.07 19.62 -9.51
N ASN A 153 -6.04 18.44 -8.89
CA ASN A 153 -7.06 17.97 -7.95
C ASN A 153 -6.76 18.35 -6.50
N LEU A 154 -5.56 18.91 -6.23
CA LEU A 154 -5.19 19.29 -4.87
C LEU A 154 -6.04 20.48 -4.39
N THR A 155 -6.85 20.24 -3.39
CA THR A 155 -7.65 21.25 -2.71
C THR A 155 -7.33 21.22 -1.22
N ILE A 156 -7.01 22.36 -0.63
CA ILE A 156 -6.72 22.51 0.79
C ILE A 156 -7.71 23.50 1.39
N ALA A 157 -8.50 23.05 2.36
CA ALA A 157 -9.54 23.86 3.01
C ALA A 157 -10.49 24.58 2.00
N GLY A 158 -10.83 23.91 0.90
CA GLY A 158 -11.69 24.46 -0.14
C GLY A 158 -10.96 25.32 -1.20
N VAL A 159 -9.69 25.64 -1.00
CA VAL A 159 -8.87 26.39 -1.98
C VAL A 159 -8.27 25.42 -2.99
N PRO A 160 -8.44 25.62 -4.32
CA PRO A 160 -7.92 24.76 -5.37
C PRO A 160 -6.41 24.99 -5.60
N VAL A 161 -5.60 24.74 -4.58
CA VAL A 161 -4.17 25.03 -4.53
C VAL A 161 -3.42 24.44 -5.72
N GLY A 162 -3.82 23.24 -6.16
CA GLY A 162 -3.18 22.57 -7.30
C GLY A 162 -3.33 23.31 -8.62
N LYS A 163 -4.38 24.12 -8.78
CA LYS A 163 -4.59 24.98 -9.97
C LYS A 163 -3.83 26.29 -9.86
N GLU A 164 -3.65 26.80 -8.65
CA GLU A 164 -2.94 28.07 -8.40
C GLU A 164 -1.42 27.93 -8.49
N LEU A 165 -0.88 26.75 -8.15
CA LEU A 165 0.55 26.50 -8.22
C LEU A 165 1.00 26.35 -9.67
N LYS A 166 1.79 27.33 -10.16
CA LYS A 166 2.39 27.28 -11.50
C LYS A 166 3.32 26.08 -11.67
N ASP A 167 3.28 25.47 -12.86
CA ASP A 167 3.99 24.24 -13.18
C ASP A 167 5.49 24.46 -13.43
N THR A 168 6.27 24.53 -12.37
CA THR A 168 7.72 24.31 -12.47
C THR A 168 8.11 22.84 -12.48
N LEU A 169 7.25 21.95 -11.95
CA LEU A 169 7.54 20.52 -11.85
C LEU A 169 6.98 19.68 -13.01
N SER A 170 5.89 20.11 -13.66
CA SER A 170 5.32 19.35 -14.80
C SER A 170 6.28 19.29 -15.97
N ALA A 171 7.00 20.36 -16.25
CA ALA A 171 8.01 20.39 -17.31
C ALA A 171 9.18 19.42 -17.03
N LEU A 172 9.55 19.23 -15.76
CA LEU A 172 10.57 18.26 -15.37
C LEU A 172 10.05 16.83 -15.48
N LEU A 173 8.80 16.57 -15.09
CA LEU A 173 8.18 15.23 -15.19
C LEU A 173 7.92 14.83 -16.66
N GLU A 174 7.55 15.77 -17.53
CA GLU A 174 7.46 15.53 -18.98
C GLU A 174 8.81 15.21 -19.60
N LEU A 175 9.88 15.91 -19.17
CA LEU A 175 11.25 15.61 -19.60
C LEU A 175 11.70 14.20 -19.15
N PHE A 176 11.35 13.77 -17.95
CA PHE A 176 11.61 12.39 -17.48
C PHE A 176 10.81 11.35 -18.26
N HIS A 177 9.55 11.61 -18.58
CA HIS A 177 8.71 10.71 -19.39
C HIS A 177 9.23 10.60 -20.84
N VAL A 178 9.72 11.67 -21.42
CA VAL A 178 10.32 11.67 -22.76
C VAL A 178 11.64 10.90 -22.75
N SER A 179 12.46 11.01 -21.70
CA SER A 179 13.72 10.27 -21.59
C SER A 179 13.51 8.77 -21.47
N GLN A 180 12.48 8.32 -20.77
CA GLN A 180 12.15 6.88 -20.65
C GLN A 180 11.55 6.29 -21.95
N ARG A 181 10.82 7.07 -22.73
CA ARG A 181 10.34 6.62 -24.04
C ARG A 181 11.45 6.53 -25.08
N GLY A 182 12.52 7.30 -24.94
CA GLY A 182 13.68 7.29 -25.84
C GLY A 182 14.62 6.09 -25.65
N VAL A 183 14.59 5.42 -24.51
CA VAL A 183 15.46 4.27 -24.21
C VAL A 183 14.88 2.93 -24.74
N ASN A 184 13.60 2.85 -25.08
CA ASN A 184 12.95 1.64 -25.53
C ASN A 184 12.91 1.44 -27.07
N HIS A 185 13.62 2.26 -27.85
CA HIS A 185 13.75 2.11 -29.29
C HIS A 185 15.21 2.20 -29.74
N ILE A 186 15.98 1.18 -29.40
CA ILE A 186 17.19 0.84 -30.16
C ILE A 186 17.00 -0.61 -30.63
N PRO A 187 17.05 -0.85 -31.96
CA PRO A 187 16.80 -2.17 -32.53
C PRO A 187 17.90 -3.16 -32.22
#